data_1845a08df9292aaa05e4052c75aa1b72
#
_entry.id   1845a08df9292aaa05e4052c75aa1b72
#
_cell.length_a   1.000
_cell.length_b   1.000
_cell.length_c   1.000
_cell.angle_alpha   90.00
_cell.angle_beta   90.00
_cell.angle_gamma   90.00
#
_symmetry.space_group_name_H-M   'P 1'
#
loop_
_entity.id
_entity.type
_entity.pdbx_description
1 polymer ?
#
loop_
_entity_poly.entity_id
_entity_poly.type
_entity_poly.pdbx_seq_one_letter_code
_entity_poly.pdbx_strand_id
1 'polypeptide(L)'
;MRGKATTTVLSAALLMVGALLAGCSTAGPSAPAWTAQPDSAGAGTTAPASADASASSPSTDGPGASATPSTDPQAVATAPVWKTFSDPRKSVSFDLPEDWITQSVTPEEGTLPGALKVEVKKPDGTFLAALRTGLPPSSNECADASRRPYTVISSVPIEVSAAGGEGTIPPRVVFRVIQGYRYFGSYGITNVVAGAGGQACELRNIVRGPAGKGDYSFGDVVSVKAFAPDEKVAPAKAFDTLDQAARYVSEGTEFANVQRMLMSLEIKN
;
A
#
# COMPACT_ATOMS: atom_id res chain seq x y z
N MET A 1 -1.60 -61.78 23.66
CA MET A 1 -0.27 -61.95 24.32
C MET A 1 0.40 -60.60 24.21
N ARG A 2 0.43 -59.86 25.30
CA ARG A 2 1.57 -59.41 26.12
C ARG A 2 2.67 -58.75 25.28
N GLY A 3 3.12 -57.51 25.49
CA GLY A 3 3.44 -56.92 26.76
C GLY A 3 3.61 -55.39 26.69
N LYS A 4 3.36 -54.78 27.80
CA LYS A 4 3.61 -53.38 28.19
C LYS A 4 5.12 -53.15 28.39
N ALA A 5 5.60 -51.96 28.04
CA ALA A 5 6.81 -51.44 28.67
C ALA A 5 6.59 -49.93 28.95
N THR A 6 6.46 -49.70 30.24
CA THR A 6 6.48 -48.38 30.90
C THR A 6 7.95 -48.05 31.19
N THR A 7 8.40 -46.83 30.81
CA THR A 7 9.68 -46.33 31.31
C THR A 7 9.49 -44.93 31.86
N THR A 8 9.59 -44.85 33.17
CA THR A 8 9.63 -43.64 34.00
C THR A 8 11.11 -43.34 34.31
N VAL A 9 11.59 -42.12 34.10
CA VAL A 9 12.82 -41.60 34.74
C VAL A 9 12.61 -40.09 34.85
N LEU A 10 12.38 -39.60 36.01
CA LEU A 10 13.19 -39.03 37.08
C LEU A 10 13.76 -37.64 36.80
N SER A 11 13.32 -36.79 37.67
CA SER A 11 13.69 -35.40 38.00
C SER A 11 15.19 -35.16 38.16
N ALA A 12 15.63 -33.94 37.79
CA ALA A 12 16.73 -33.26 38.48
C ALA A 12 16.48 -31.77 38.50
N ALA A 13 16.15 -31.25 39.66
CA ALA A 13 16.14 -29.85 39.99
C ALA A 13 17.58 -29.40 40.24
N LEU A 14 17.98 -28.28 39.66
CA LEU A 14 19.19 -27.53 40.08
C LEU A 14 18.83 -26.07 40.27
N LEU A 15 18.72 -25.68 41.53
CA LEU A 15 18.72 -24.32 42.03
C LEU A 15 20.14 -23.74 41.91
N MET A 16 20.30 -22.60 41.26
CA MET A 16 21.43 -21.68 41.45
C MET A 16 20.90 -20.27 41.64
N VAL A 17 21.12 -19.81 42.87
CA VAL A 17 20.99 -18.41 43.34
C VAL A 17 22.24 -17.69 42.98
N GLY A 18 22.15 -16.43 42.48
CA GLY A 18 23.33 -15.60 42.33
C GLY A 18 23.09 -14.21 41.72
N ALA A 19 22.94 -13.22 42.62
CA ALA A 19 23.46 -11.88 42.59
C ALA A 19 22.87 -10.82 41.66
N LEU A 20 22.23 -9.85 42.29
CA LEU A 20 21.88 -8.48 41.93
C LEU A 20 23.12 -7.70 41.42
N LEU A 21 22.97 -7.05 40.28
CA LEU A 21 23.65 -5.79 39.98
C LEU A 21 22.64 -4.83 39.31
N ALA A 22 22.29 -3.80 40.04
CA ALA A 22 21.53 -2.68 39.58
C ALA A 22 22.33 -1.87 38.57
N GLY A 23 21.80 -1.73 37.37
CA GLY A 23 22.29 -0.80 36.34
C GLY A 23 21.12 -0.08 35.74
N CYS A 24 20.78 1.10 36.23
CA CYS A 24 19.83 2.01 35.59
C CYS A 24 20.46 2.49 34.28
N SER A 25 19.91 2.05 33.17
CA SER A 25 20.03 2.71 31.87
C SER A 25 18.64 2.87 31.32
N THR A 26 18.13 4.06 31.45
CA THR A 26 16.90 4.52 30.78
C THR A 26 17.21 4.68 29.28
N ALA A 27 17.03 3.58 28.53
CA ALA A 27 16.87 3.66 27.09
C ALA A 27 15.36 3.71 26.81
N GLY A 28 14.88 4.89 26.47
CA GLY A 28 13.51 5.08 26.02
C GLY A 28 13.26 4.26 24.73
N PRO A 29 12.00 3.85 24.48
CA PRO A 29 11.66 3.13 23.27
C PRO A 29 11.92 4.05 22.07
N SER A 30 12.80 3.63 21.16
CA SER A 30 13.02 4.28 19.88
C SER A 30 11.72 4.13 19.08
N ALA A 31 10.94 5.19 19.02
CA ALA A 31 9.83 5.29 18.10
C ALA A 31 10.34 5.13 16.67
N PRO A 32 9.60 4.44 15.79
CA PRO A 32 9.94 4.40 14.37
C PRO A 32 9.96 5.83 13.84
N ALA A 33 11.06 6.22 13.21
CA ALA A 33 11.25 7.54 12.64
C ALA A 33 10.31 7.73 11.44
N TRP A 34 9.11 8.18 11.70
CA TRP A 34 8.25 8.83 10.74
C TRP A 34 8.60 10.31 10.79
N THR A 35 9.46 10.78 9.93
CA THR A 35 9.67 12.21 9.73
C THR A 35 8.42 12.76 9.05
N ALA A 36 7.50 13.30 9.86
CA ALA A 36 6.50 14.22 9.36
C ALA A 36 7.25 15.49 8.95
N GLN A 37 7.16 15.84 7.67
CA GLN A 37 7.65 17.13 7.17
C GLN A 37 6.78 18.22 7.80
N PRO A 38 7.37 19.23 8.47
CA PRO A 38 6.56 20.30 9.04
C PRO A 38 6.02 21.20 7.93
N ASP A 39 4.73 21.48 8.01
CA ASP A 39 4.08 22.53 7.25
C ASP A 39 4.76 23.87 7.54
N SER A 40 5.33 24.48 6.52
CA SER A 40 5.84 25.84 6.58
C SER A 40 4.66 26.81 6.50
N ALA A 41 4.13 27.19 7.65
CA ALA A 41 3.29 28.36 7.76
C ALA A 41 4.18 29.60 7.73
N GLY A 42 4.08 30.35 6.64
CA GLY A 42 4.74 31.63 6.51
C GLY A 42 4.05 32.72 7.30
N ALA A 43 4.80 33.63 7.82
CA ALA A 43 4.32 34.98 8.11
C ALA A 43 5.48 35.96 8.08
N GLY A 44 5.26 37.06 7.39
CA GLY A 44 5.78 38.37 7.82
C GLY A 44 6.76 39.07 6.90
N THR A 45 6.21 39.92 6.02
CA THR A 45 6.42 41.39 5.93
C THR A 45 7.86 41.92 5.84
N THR A 46 8.23 42.50 4.73
CA THR A 46 8.50 43.96 4.58
C THR A 46 9.07 44.26 3.20
N ALA A 47 8.43 45.17 2.46
CA ALA A 47 9.05 45.98 1.45
C ALA A 47 9.71 47.19 2.14
N PRO A 48 10.59 48.05 1.51
CA PRO A 48 10.25 48.78 0.30
C PRO A 48 11.42 49.14 -0.64
N ALA A 49 11.03 49.82 -1.71
CA ALA A 49 11.63 50.93 -2.45
C ALA A 49 12.45 50.67 -3.72
N SER A 50 11.84 51.00 -4.82
CA SER A 50 12.16 51.91 -5.90
C SER A 50 13.61 52.12 -6.35
N ALA A 51 13.84 51.96 -7.65
CA ALA A 51 14.50 52.99 -8.47
C ALA A 51 14.27 52.72 -9.97
N ASP A 52 13.81 53.76 -10.63
CA ASP A 52 13.75 54.09 -12.03
C ASP A 52 14.98 53.74 -12.86
N ALA A 53 14.79 53.42 -14.12
CA ALA A 53 15.43 54.10 -15.22
C ALA A 53 14.89 53.63 -16.60
N SER A 54 14.37 54.60 -17.30
CA SER A 54 14.00 54.66 -18.71
C SER A 54 15.12 54.24 -19.66
N ALA A 55 14.78 53.71 -20.84
CA ALA A 55 14.94 54.36 -22.11
C ALA A 55 14.93 53.39 -23.31
N SER A 56 14.05 53.71 -24.24
CA SER A 56 14.25 53.81 -25.71
C SER A 56 14.26 52.54 -26.55
N SER A 57 13.16 52.44 -27.32
CA SER A 57 13.05 51.76 -28.61
C SER A 57 13.99 52.39 -29.66
N PRO A 58 14.31 51.71 -30.77
CA PRO A 58 13.54 51.98 -31.95
C PRO A 58 13.09 50.79 -32.78
N SER A 59 11.98 51.01 -33.47
CA SER A 59 11.34 50.19 -34.47
C SER A 59 12.24 49.95 -35.70
N THR A 60 12.09 48.74 -36.28
CA THR A 60 12.36 48.58 -37.72
C THR A 60 11.30 47.65 -38.29
N ASP A 61 10.53 48.19 -39.22
CA ASP A 61 9.56 47.52 -40.07
C ASP A 61 10.19 46.43 -40.94
N GLY A 62 9.46 45.34 -41.11
CA GLY A 62 9.66 44.35 -42.17
C GLY A 62 8.41 43.51 -42.34
N PRO A 63 7.88 43.33 -43.56
CA PRO A 63 6.53 42.86 -43.77
C PRO A 63 6.40 41.34 -43.85
N GLY A 64 5.36 40.84 -43.22
CA GLY A 64 4.50 39.80 -43.77
C GLY A 64 4.98 38.35 -43.83
N ALA A 65 4.55 37.57 -42.86
CA ALA A 65 4.05 36.23 -43.12
C ALA A 65 2.94 35.92 -42.10
N SER A 66 1.69 35.93 -42.55
CA SER A 66 0.55 35.42 -41.84
C SER A 66 0.78 33.91 -41.60
N ALA A 67 1.28 33.56 -40.43
CA ALA A 67 1.16 32.21 -39.93
C ALA A 67 -0.23 32.07 -39.32
N THR A 68 -1.11 31.39 -40.00
CA THR A 68 -2.38 30.89 -39.47
C THR A 68 -2.05 30.02 -38.26
N PRO A 69 -2.58 30.28 -37.05
CA PRO A 69 -2.43 29.34 -35.96
C PRO A 69 -3.26 28.13 -36.33
N SER A 70 -2.60 27.00 -36.65
CA SER A 70 -3.21 25.68 -36.61
C SER A 70 -3.59 25.40 -35.17
N THR A 71 -4.84 25.67 -34.87
CA THR A 71 -5.45 25.18 -33.63
C THR A 71 -5.67 23.70 -33.83
N ASP A 72 -4.63 22.91 -33.52
CA ASP A 72 -4.78 21.49 -33.28
C ASP A 72 -5.71 21.38 -32.07
N PRO A 73 -6.86 20.71 -32.18
CA PRO A 73 -7.71 20.49 -31.02
C PRO A 73 -6.98 19.53 -30.07
N GLN A 74 -6.24 20.14 -29.15
CA GLN A 74 -5.66 19.41 -28.03
C GLN A 74 -6.83 18.73 -27.33
N ALA A 75 -6.92 17.41 -27.48
CA ALA A 75 -7.93 16.59 -26.83
C ALA A 75 -7.84 16.85 -25.32
N VAL A 76 -8.79 17.64 -24.82
CA VAL A 76 -8.95 17.87 -23.39
C VAL A 76 -9.21 16.49 -22.79
N ALA A 77 -8.26 15.97 -22.02
CA ALA A 77 -8.42 14.72 -21.32
C ALA A 77 -9.61 14.88 -20.38
N THR A 78 -10.76 14.34 -20.79
CA THR A 78 -11.98 14.35 -20.00
C THR A 78 -11.72 13.51 -18.76
N ALA A 79 -11.94 14.07 -17.58
CA ALA A 79 -11.81 13.32 -16.33
C ALA A 79 -12.69 12.06 -16.41
N PRO A 80 -12.20 10.90 -15.94
CA PRO A 80 -12.97 9.65 -16.02
C PRO A 80 -14.30 9.79 -15.27
N VAL A 81 -15.37 9.33 -15.89
CA VAL A 81 -16.67 9.17 -15.23
C VAL A 81 -16.57 7.99 -14.25
N TRP A 82 -17.19 8.10 -13.09
CA TRP A 82 -17.13 7.10 -12.03
C TRP A 82 -18.50 6.46 -11.80
N LYS A 83 -18.49 5.17 -11.46
CA LYS A 83 -19.66 4.42 -11.01
C LYS A 83 -19.35 3.76 -9.66
N THR A 84 -20.41 3.42 -8.90
CA THR A 84 -20.28 2.71 -7.63
C THR A 84 -20.65 1.24 -7.81
N PHE A 85 -19.75 0.35 -7.42
CA PHE A 85 -20.07 -1.05 -7.19
C PHE A 85 -20.72 -1.20 -5.81
N SER A 86 -21.73 -2.05 -5.70
CA SER A 86 -22.29 -2.49 -4.42
C SER A 86 -22.65 -3.96 -4.51
N ASP A 87 -22.28 -4.75 -3.51
CA ASP A 87 -22.68 -6.16 -3.46
C ASP A 87 -24.20 -6.31 -3.25
N PRO A 88 -24.82 -7.44 -3.62
CA PRO A 88 -26.26 -7.62 -3.50
C PRO A 88 -26.80 -7.43 -2.08
N ARG A 89 -26.00 -7.70 -1.05
CA ARG A 89 -26.36 -7.50 0.36
C ARG A 89 -26.12 -6.07 0.84
N LYS A 90 -25.53 -5.23 0.00
CA LYS A 90 -25.12 -3.86 0.32
C LYS A 90 -24.19 -3.77 1.54
N SER A 91 -23.42 -4.83 1.76
CA SER A 91 -22.43 -4.91 2.85
C SER A 91 -21.10 -4.29 2.46
N VAL A 92 -20.84 -4.18 1.17
CA VAL A 92 -19.61 -3.60 0.62
C VAL A 92 -19.95 -2.70 -0.56
N SER A 93 -19.31 -1.53 -0.64
CA SER A 93 -19.34 -0.66 -1.82
C SER A 93 -17.98 0.01 -2.05
N PHE A 94 -17.71 0.38 -3.29
CA PHE A 94 -16.57 1.18 -3.71
C PHE A 94 -16.82 1.81 -5.07
N ASP A 95 -16.15 2.94 -5.33
CA ASP A 95 -16.22 3.63 -6.61
C ASP A 95 -15.12 3.15 -7.55
N LEU A 96 -15.40 3.14 -8.86
CA LEU A 96 -14.45 2.80 -9.90
C LEU A 96 -14.77 3.57 -11.18
N PRO A 97 -13.79 3.76 -12.11
CA PRO A 97 -14.06 4.31 -13.43
C PRO A 97 -15.17 3.54 -14.14
N GLU A 98 -16.03 4.26 -14.88
CA GLU A 98 -17.22 3.67 -15.51
C GLU A 98 -16.89 2.54 -16.48
N ASP A 99 -15.76 2.64 -17.18
CA ASP A 99 -15.27 1.65 -18.13
C ASP A 99 -14.66 0.40 -17.48
N TRP A 100 -14.34 0.43 -16.17
CA TRP A 100 -13.79 -0.74 -15.49
C TRP A 100 -14.88 -1.78 -15.18
N ILE A 101 -14.48 -3.04 -15.18
CA ILE A 101 -15.37 -4.18 -15.03
C ILE A 101 -15.20 -4.77 -13.63
N THR A 102 -16.31 -5.04 -12.94
CA THR A 102 -16.32 -5.83 -11.70
C THR A 102 -16.83 -7.23 -11.99
N GLN A 103 -16.18 -8.25 -11.46
CA GLN A 103 -16.58 -9.65 -11.58
C GLN A 103 -16.55 -10.31 -10.21
N SER A 104 -17.73 -10.77 -9.76
CA SER A 104 -17.81 -11.65 -8.58
C SER A 104 -17.31 -13.03 -8.96
N VAL A 105 -16.38 -13.56 -8.17
CA VAL A 105 -15.78 -14.88 -8.36
C VAL A 105 -15.84 -15.66 -7.04
N THR A 106 -15.61 -16.97 -7.10
CA THR A 106 -15.60 -17.82 -5.90
C THR A 106 -14.48 -17.38 -4.97
N PRO A 107 -14.78 -17.11 -3.68
CA PRO A 107 -13.76 -16.86 -2.68
C PRO A 107 -12.78 -18.02 -2.54
N GLU A 108 -11.60 -17.74 -1.99
CA GLU A 108 -10.57 -18.74 -1.72
C GLU A 108 -11.07 -19.77 -0.68
N GLU A 109 -10.52 -20.97 -0.74
CA GLU A 109 -10.76 -22.00 0.27
C GLU A 109 -10.31 -21.53 1.66
N GLY A 110 -11.05 -21.92 2.70
CA GLY A 110 -10.76 -21.51 4.09
C GLY A 110 -11.28 -20.13 4.48
N THR A 111 -11.96 -19.40 3.58
CA THR A 111 -12.64 -18.16 3.93
C THR A 111 -13.91 -18.41 4.75
N LEU A 112 -14.36 -17.42 5.51
CA LEU A 112 -15.56 -17.50 6.31
C LEU A 112 -16.83 -17.65 5.43
N PRO A 113 -17.89 -18.31 5.94
CA PRO A 113 -19.18 -18.35 5.25
C PRO A 113 -19.68 -16.94 4.90
N GLY A 114 -20.09 -16.76 3.64
CA GLY A 114 -20.56 -15.48 3.14
C GLY A 114 -19.43 -14.50 2.74
N ALA A 115 -18.20 -14.96 2.70
CA ALA A 115 -17.08 -14.20 2.13
C ALA A 115 -17.39 -13.76 0.69
N LEU A 116 -16.78 -12.65 0.29
CA LEU A 116 -16.87 -12.09 -1.06
C LEU A 116 -15.49 -12.07 -1.70
N LYS A 117 -15.45 -12.32 -3.01
CA LYS A 117 -14.32 -11.99 -3.86
C LYS A 117 -14.84 -11.28 -5.11
N VAL A 118 -14.38 -10.05 -5.31
CA VAL A 118 -14.76 -9.22 -6.45
C VAL A 118 -13.49 -8.75 -7.14
N GLU A 119 -13.30 -9.21 -8.36
CA GLU A 119 -12.19 -8.77 -9.21
C GLU A 119 -12.57 -7.49 -9.95
N VAL A 120 -11.61 -6.59 -10.07
CA VAL A 120 -11.69 -5.37 -10.89
C VAL A 120 -10.72 -5.49 -12.04
N LYS A 121 -11.22 -5.24 -13.25
CA LYS A 121 -10.47 -5.37 -14.50
C LYS A 121 -10.67 -4.13 -15.37
N LYS A 122 -9.71 -3.86 -16.26
CA LYS A 122 -9.89 -2.91 -17.36
C LYS A 122 -10.84 -3.48 -18.41
N PRO A 123 -11.31 -2.65 -19.37
CA PRO A 123 -12.15 -3.12 -20.48
C PRO A 123 -11.51 -4.22 -21.33
N ASP A 124 -10.18 -4.23 -21.43
CA ASP A 124 -9.41 -5.25 -22.14
C ASP A 124 -9.23 -6.57 -21.36
N GLY A 125 -9.81 -6.66 -20.15
CA GLY A 125 -9.70 -7.82 -19.27
C GLY A 125 -8.46 -7.82 -18.38
N THR A 126 -7.59 -6.82 -18.48
CA THR A 126 -6.40 -6.71 -17.61
C THR A 126 -6.84 -6.57 -16.15
N PHE A 127 -6.37 -7.50 -15.32
CA PHE A 127 -6.63 -7.50 -13.89
C PHE A 127 -5.96 -6.29 -13.21
N LEU A 128 -6.69 -5.61 -12.34
CA LEU A 128 -6.20 -4.50 -11.53
C LEU A 128 -6.15 -4.86 -10.06
N ALA A 129 -7.28 -5.21 -9.48
CA ALA A 129 -7.38 -5.47 -8.05
C ALA A 129 -8.45 -6.53 -7.76
N ALA A 130 -8.42 -7.08 -6.55
CA ALA A 130 -9.55 -7.83 -6.03
C ALA A 130 -9.84 -7.43 -4.58
N LEU A 131 -11.12 -7.21 -4.29
CA LEU A 131 -11.64 -7.18 -2.93
C LEU A 131 -11.88 -8.61 -2.48
N ARG A 132 -11.39 -8.96 -1.30
CA ARG A 132 -11.58 -10.26 -0.64
C ARG A 132 -11.98 -10.01 0.80
N THR A 133 -13.01 -10.69 1.28
CA THR A 133 -13.48 -10.60 2.67
C THR A 133 -13.47 -11.97 3.34
N GLY A 134 -13.53 -12.01 4.66
CA GLY A 134 -13.60 -13.26 5.39
C GLY A 134 -12.35 -14.11 5.28
N LEU A 135 -11.20 -13.52 5.01
CA LEU A 135 -9.92 -14.23 4.94
C LEU A 135 -9.55 -14.79 6.32
N PRO A 136 -8.91 -15.96 6.38
CA PRO A 136 -8.41 -16.50 7.64
C PRO A 136 -7.29 -15.60 8.19
N PRO A 137 -7.08 -15.60 9.52
CA PRO A 137 -5.95 -14.91 10.12
C PRO A 137 -4.63 -15.41 9.51
N SER A 138 -3.79 -14.48 9.11
CA SER A 138 -2.46 -14.78 8.58
C SER A 138 -1.38 -14.67 9.66
N SER A 139 -0.47 -15.63 9.74
CA SER A 139 0.72 -15.54 10.60
C SER A 139 1.76 -14.59 10.02
N ASN A 140 2.56 -13.98 10.91
CA ASN A 140 3.68 -13.10 10.53
C ASN A 140 5.02 -13.82 10.68
N GLU A 141 5.05 -15.14 10.51
CA GLU A 141 6.29 -15.89 10.62
C GLU A 141 7.27 -15.48 9.51
N CYS A 142 8.45 -15.04 9.92
CA CYS A 142 9.45 -14.49 9.04
C CYS A 142 10.83 -14.84 9.58
N ALA A 143 11.49 -15.81 8.94
CA ALA A 143 12.85 -16.15 9.26
C ALA A 143 13.80 -14.98 8.89
N ASP A 144 14.76 -14.66 9.77
CA ASP A 144 15.66 -13.51 9.57
C ASP A 144 16.39 -13.56 8.22
N ALA A 145 16.83 -14.74 7.78
CA ALA A 145 17.48 -14.92 6.50
C ALA A 145 16.62 -14.59 5.28
N SER A 146 15.29 -14.62 5.44
CA SER A 146 14.31 -14.34 4.38
C SER A 146 13.90 -12.88 4.31
N ARG A 147 14.32 -12.05 5.28
CA ARG A 147 14.00 -10.63 5.31
C ARG A 147 14.71 -9.88 4.18
N ARG A 148 13.99 -8.97 3.57
CA ARG A 148 14.51 -8.09 2.51
C ARG A 148 14.10 -6.65 2.79
N PRO A 149 14.90 -5.68 2.36
CA PRO A 149 14.56 -4.27 2.45
C PRO A 149 13.25 -3.98 1.72
N TYR A 150 12.42 -3.11 2.28
CA TYR A 150 11.24 -2.60 1.61
C TYR A 150 11.14 -1.09 1.75
N THR A 151 10.43 -0.47 0.81
CA THR A 151 10.18 0.97 0.79
C THR A 151 8.69 1.22 0.61
N VAL A 152 8.15 2.17 1.37
CA VAL A 152 6.80 2.70 1.20
C VAL A 152 6.90 3.91 0.26
N ILE A 153 6.36 3.80 -0.94
CA ILE A 153 6.37 4.89 -1.94
C ILE A 153 5.16 5.81 -1.72
N SER A 154 3.99 5.23 -1.42
CA SER A 154 2.77 5.99 -1.13
C SER A 154 2.04 5.37 0.06
N SER A 155 1.45 6.22 0.90
CA SER A 155 0.68 5.79 2.06
C SER A 155 -0.33 6.86 2.44
N VAL A 156 -1.63 6.57 2.26
CA VAL A 156 -2.74 7.49 2.54
C VAL A 156 -3.68 6.84 3.55
N PRO A 157 -4.05 7.52 4.65
CA PRO A 157 -5.00 6.99 5.63
C PRO A 157 -6.38 6.80 5.01
N ILE A 158 -7.11 5.78 5.47
CA ILE A 158 -8.51 5.52 5.10
C ILE A 158 -9.34 5.15 6.33
N GLU A 159 -10.64 5.44 6.23
CA GLU A 159 -11.61 5.12 7.27
C GLU A 159 -12.32 3.80 6.92
N VAL A 160 -11.80 2.69 7.43
CA VAL A 160 -12.43 1.37 7.30
C VAL A 160 -12.41 0.66 8.64
N SER A 161 -13.40 -0.20 8.86
CA SER A 161 -13.52 -0.94 10.11
C SER A 161 -12.41 -1.97 10.24
N ALA A 162 -11.60 -1.85 11.30
CA ALA A 162 -10.42 -2.69 11.51
C ALA A 162 -10.24 -3.06 12.98
N ALA A 163 -9.71 -4.27 13.22
CA ALA A 163 -9.20 -4.61 14.53
C ALA A 163 -7.83 -3.97 14.74
N GLY A 164 -7.63 -3.41 15.95
CA GLY A 164 -6.33 -2.95 16.42
C GLY A 164 -5.58 -4.05 17.14
N GLY A 165 -4.41 -3.73 17.68
CA GLY A 165 -3.57 -4.61 18.50
C GLY A 165 -2.11 -4.62 18.07
N GLU A 166 -1.35 -5.55 18.64
CA GLU A 166 0.07 -5.69 18.30
C GLU A 166 0.27 -5.94 16.79
N GLY A 167 1.26 -5.29 16.22
CA GLY A 167 1.58 -5.41 14.79
C GLY A 167 0.59 -4.72 13.85
N THR A 168 -0.29 -3.86 14.37
CA THR A 168 -1.24 -3.09 13.56
C THR A 168 -0.99 -1.58 13.61
N ILE A 169 -1.41 -0.89 12.58
CA ILE A 169 -1.45 0.57 12.43
C ILE A 169 -2.87 0.99 11.99
N PRO A 170 -3.22 2.28 12.03
CA PRO A 170 -4.44 2.75 11.37
C PRO A 170 -4.48 2.33 9.89
N PRO A 171 -5.64 1.92 9.36
CA PRO A 171 -5.76 1.46 7.98
C PRO A 171 -5.28 2.49 6.96
N ARG A 172 -4.61 2.02 5.92
CA ARG A 172 -4.02 2.87 4.87
C ARG A 172 -4.14 2.21 3.50
N VAL A 173 -4.31 3.02 2.48
CA VAL A 173 -3.98 2.66 1.10
C VAL A 173 -2.48 2.86 0.93
N VAL A 174 -1.79 1.85 0.43
CA VAL A 174 -0.34 1.90 0.27
C VAL A 174 0.08 1.46 -1.13
N PHE A 175 1.21 2.00 -1.60
CA PHE A 175 2.05 1.40 -2.61
C PHE A 175 3.42 1.15 -1.99
N ARG A 176 3.85 -0.10 -1.97
CA ARG A 176 5.11 -0.52 -1.36
C ARG A 176 5.89 -1.40 -2.33
N VAL A 177 7.20 -1.36 -2.22
CA VAL A 177 8.10 -2.24 -2.97
C VAL A 177 8.99 -3.02 -2.02
N ILE A 178 9.26 -4.29 -2.34
CA ILE A 178 10.23 -5.14 -1.63
C ILE A 178 11.39 -5.45 -2.58
N GLN A 179 12.62 -5.35 -2.07
CA GLN A 179 13.82 -5.52 -2.87
C GLN A 179 14.21 -7.00 -2.97
N GLY A 180 14.22 -7.52 -4.19
CA GLY A 180 14.86 -8.75 -4.59
C GLY A 180 15.96 -8.44 -5.60
N TYR A 181 16.04 -9.19 -6.69
CA TYR A 181 16.90 -8.84 -7.82
C TYR A 181 16.38 -7.60 -8.60
N ARG A 182 15.11 -7.27 -8.40
CA ARG A 182 14.42 -6.03 -8.80
C ARG A 182 13.60 -5.53 -7.62
N TYR A 183 12.87 -4.45 -7.81
CA TYR A 183 11.90 -3.93 -6.85
C TYR A 183 10.51 -4.43 -7.22
N PHE A 184 9.95 -5.30 -6.40
CA PHE A 184 8.61 -5.88 -6.62
C PHE A 184 7.58 -5.06 -5.89
N GLY A 185 6.70 -4.41 -6.65
CA GLY A 185 5.72 -3.46 -6.16
C GLY A 185 4.32 -4.06 -6.03
N SER A 186 3.57 -3.54 -5.05
CA SER A 186 2.16 -3.87 -4.83
C SER A 186 1.42 -2.71 -4.21
N TYR A 187 0.17 -2.56 -4.58
CA TYR A 187 -0.77 -1.63 -3.94
C TYR A 187 -1.93 -2.37 -3.28
N GLY A 188 -2.46 -1.74 -2.27
CA GLY A 188 -3.67 -2.23 -1.59
C GLY A 188 -3.90 -1.53 -0.27
N ILE A 189 -4.92 -1.99 0.44
CA ILE A 189 -5.21 -1.53 1.79
C ILE A 189 -4.49 -2.41 2.81
N THR A 190 -4.01 -1.80 3.89
CA THR A 190 -3.38 -2.54 4.98
C THR A 190 -3.54 -1.81 6.31
N ASN A 191 -3.64 -2.58 7.40
CA ASN A 191 -3.40 -2.09 8.74
C ASN A 191 -2.33 -2.93 9.47
N VAL A 192 -1.60 -3.80 8.75
CA VAL A 192 -0.56 -4.63 9.36
C VAL A 192 0.83 -4.08 9.07
N VAL A 193 1.69 -4.11 10.10
CA VAL A 193 3.10 -3.74 9.97
C VAL A 193 3.81 -4.84 9.18
N ALA A 194 4.57 -4.44 8.14
CA ALA A 194 5.29 -5.39 7.30
C ALA A 194 6.48 -6.03 8.03
N GLY A 195 7.19 -5.25 8.84
CA GLY A 195 8.33 -5.71 9.63
C GLY A 195 9.10 -4.56 10.26
N ALA A 196 10.01 -4.88 11.16
CA ALA A 196 10.86 -3.90 11.85
C ALA A 196 12.04 -3.48 11.00
N GLY A 197 12.56 -2.26 11.25
CA GLY A 197 13.79 -1.78 10.63
C GLY A 197 13.76 -1.68 9.10
N GLY A 198 12.58 -1.50 8.48
CA GLY A 198 12.49 -1.42 7.03
C GLY A 198 12.75 -2.75 6.32
N GLN A 199 12.60 -3.88 7.01
CA GLN A 199 12.82 -5.22 6.47
C GLN A 199 11.61 -6.12 6.68
N ALA A 200 11.23 -6.91 5.68
CA ALA A 200 10.10 -7.82 5.71
C ALA A 200 10.39 -9.07 4.89
N CYS A 201 9.69 -10.17 5.17
CA CYS A 201 9.63 -11.33 4.29
C CYS A 201 8.65 -11.13 3.15
N GLU A 202 7.55 -10.44 3.44
CA GLU A 202 6.49 -10.11 2.49
C GLU A 202 5.77 -8.81 2.89
N LEU A 203 5.15 -8.16 1.93
CA LEU A 203 4.30 -6.99 2.15
C LEU A 203 2.85 -7.40 1.94
N ARG A 204 2.04 -7.34 3.00
CA ARG A 204 0.66 -7.80 3.00
C ARG A 204 -0.32 -6.66 2.80
N ASN A 205 -1.21 -6.79 1.83
CA ASN A 205 -2.34 -5.90 1.61
C ASN A 205 -3.57 -6.46 2.33
N ILE A 206 -3.50 -6.51 3.65
CA ILE A 206 -4.51 -7.08 4.53
C ILE A 206 -4.89 -6.05 5.58
N VAL A 207 -6.18 -5.94 5.85
CA VAL A 207 -6.73 -5.28 7.02
C VAL A 207 -7.31 -6.35 7.93
N ARG A 208 -6.86 -6.38 9.18
CA ARG A 208 -7.45 -7.24 10.19
C ARG A 208 -8.85 -6.79 10.47
N GLY A 209 -9.80 -7.67 10.20
CA GLY A 209 -11.21 -7.37 10.39
C GLY A 209 -11.64 -7.45 11.85
N PRO A 210 -12.80 -6.87 12.21
CA PRO A 210 -13.41 -7.04 13.52
C PRO A 210 -13.64 -8.51 13.87
N ALA A 211 -13.74 -8.81 15.15
CA ALA A 211 -13.95 -10.17 15.65
C ALA A 211 -15.12 -10.86 14.92
N GLY A 212 -14.89 -12.09 14.44
CA GLY A 212 -15.89 -12.90 13.73
C GLY A 212 -16.13 -12.51 12.26
N LYS A 213 -15.48 -11.47 11.74
CA LYS A 213 -15.62 -11.04 10.34
C LYS A 213 -14.48 -11.53 9.43
N GLY A 214 -13.38 -12.03 10.03
CA GLY A 214 -12.18 -12.39 9.29
C GLY A 214 -11.42 -11.17 8.76
N ASP A 215 -10.24 -11.42 8.25
CA ASP A 215 -9.44 -10.38 7.60
C ASP A 215 -10.01 -10.06 6.21
N TYR A 216 -9.64 -8.93 5.65
CA TYR A 216 -10.00 -8.56 4.29
C TYR A 216 -8.86 -7.86 3.56
N SER A 217 -8.92 -7.91 2.24
CA SER A 217 -7.90 -7.37 1.35
C SER A 217 -8.57 -6.65 0.18
N PHE A 218 -8.04 -5.51 -0.21
CA PHE A 218 -8.39 -4.86 -1.46
C PHE A 218 -7.11 -4.34 -2.08
N GLY A 219 -6.70 -4.93 -3.20
CA GLY A 219 -5.43 -4.61 -3.87
C GLY A 219 -5.14 -5.57 -5.01
N ASP A 220 -3.96 -5.40 -5.62
CA ASP A 220 -3.52 -6.25 -6.72
C ASP A 220 -3.18 -7.68 -6.27
N VAL A 221 -2.57 -7.83 -5.10
CA VAL A 221 -2.30 -9.13 -4.46
C VAL A 221 -2.56 -9.04 -2.96
N VAL A 222 -2.81 -10.17 -2.32
CA VAL A 222 -2.92 -10.25 -0.85
C VAL A 222 -1.56 -10.02 -0.20
N SER A 223 -0.49 -10.57 -0.80
CA SER A 223 0.88 -10.31 -0.37
C SER A 223 1.86 -10.35 -1.55
N VAL A 224 2.96 -9.61 -1.43
CA VAL A 224 4.09 -9.66 -2.36
C VAL A 224 5.37 -9.93 -1.58
N LYS A 225 6.20 -10.82 -2.11
CA LYS A 225 7.55 -11.14 -1.59
C LYS A 225 8.62 -10.70 -2.58
N ALA A 226 9.86 -10.73 -2.15
CA ALA A 226 10.99 -10.65 -3.06
C ALA A 226 11.12 -11.96 -3.83
N PHE A 227 11.29 -11.87 -5.14
CA PHE A 227 11.48 -13.03 -6.03
C PHE A 227 12.97 -13.18 -6.37
N ALA A 228 13.39 -14.42 -6.62
CA ALA A 228 14.68 -14.74 -7.19
C ALA A 228 14.62 -14.71 -8.73
N PRO A 229 15.74 -14.52 -9.44
CA PRO A 229 15.76 -14.41 -10.90
C PRO A 229 15.23 -15.65 -11.65
N ASP A 230 15.28 -16.82 -11.02
CA ASP A 230 14.81 -18.09 -11.54
C ASP A 230 13.34 -18.41 -11.17
N GLU A 231 12.71 -17.59 -10.33
CA GLU A 231 11.29 -17.72 -10.03
C GLU A 231 10.44 -17.21 -11.20
N LYS A 232 9.56 -18.07 -11.71
CA LYS A 232 8.71 -17.77 -12.87
C LYS A 232 7.53 -16.86 -12.57
N VAL A 233 7.17 -16.71 -11.31
CA VAL A 233 6.04 -15.92 -10.87
C VAL A 233 6.55 -14.58 -10.33
N ALA A 234 6.55 -13.59 -11.21
CA ALA A 234 6.80 -12.20 -10.81
C ALA A 234 5.47 -11.44 -10.73
N PRO A 235 5.29 -10.52 -9.78
CA PRO A 235 4.14 -9.61 -9.78
C PRO A 235 4.18 -8.73 -11.03
N ALA A 236 3.00 -8.30 -11.48
CA ALA A 236 2.87 -7.44 -12.66
C ALA A 236 3.66 -6.13 -12.54
N LYS A 237 3.98 -5.70 -11.32
CA LYS A 237 4.72 -4.47 -11.02
C LYS A 237 6.13 -4.81 -10.52
N ALA A 238 7.06 -4.86 -11.45
CA ALA A 238 8.48 -5.04 -11.15
C ALA A 238 9.28 -3.90 -11.80
N PHE A 239 10.13 -3.26 -11.01
CA PHE A 239 10.90 -2.07 -11.40
C PHE A 239 12.39 -2.33 -11.25
N ASP A 240 13.20 -1.76 -12.13
CA ASP A 240 14.65 -1.86 -12.03
C ASP A 240 15.21 -0.89 -10.98
N THR A 241 14.50 0.22 -10.72
CA THR A 241 14.90 1.24 -9.75
C THR A 241 13.73 1.71 -8.90
N LEU A 242 14.03 2.25 -7.71
CA LEU A 242 13.03 2.92 -6.87
C LEU A 242 12.41 4.14 -7.55
N ASP A 243 13.19 4.85 -8.34
CA ASP A 243 12.73 6.02 -9.09
C ASP A 243 11.66 5.65 -10.13
N GLN A 244 11.80 4.51 -10.81
CA GLN A 244 10.74 4.00 -11.68
C GLN A 244 9.46 3.68 -10.90
N ALA A 245 9.58 3.10 -9.71
CA ALA A 245 8.43 2.82 -8.86
C ALA A 245 7.77 4.12 -8.35
N ALA A 246 8.57 5.13 -8.00
CA ALA A 246 8.07 6.43 -7.60
C ALA A 246 7.33 7.15 -8.75
N ARG A 247 7.88 7.11 -9.98
CA ARG A 247 7.19 7.66 -11.16
C ARG A 247 5.88 6.95 -11.49
N TYR A 248 5.82 5.62 -11.36
CA TYR A 248 4.57 4.90 -11.53
C TYR A 248 3.46 5.44 -10.61
N VAL A 249 3.82 5.83 -9.38
CA VAL A 249 2.89 6.39 -8.40
C VAL A 249 2.55 7.85 -8.69
N SER A 250 3.55 8.69 -9.01
CA SER A 250 3.36 10.15 -9.16
C SER A 250 2.80 10.57 -10.51
N GLU A 251 3.07 9.81 -11.57
CA GLU A 251 2.72 10.15 -12.95
C GLU A 251 1.69 9.19 -13.55
N GLY A 252 1.47 8.03 -12.89
CA GLY A 252 0.59 6.97 -13.39
C GLY A 252 -0.89 7.26 -13.19
N THR A 253 -1.63 7.54 -14.28
CA THR A 253 -3.09 7.70 -14.23
C THR A 253 -3.80 6.43 -13.74
N GLU A 254 -3.26 5.25 -14.08
CA GLU A 254 -3.78 3.97 -13.58
C GLU A 254 -3.71 3.92 -12.05
N PHE A 255 -2.53 4.24 -11.46
CA PHE A 255 -2.38 4.21 -10.01
C PHE A 255 -3.27 5.25 -9.32
N ALA A 256 -3.39 6.45 -9.88
CA ALA A 256 -4.29 7.48 -9.34
C ALA A 256 -5.75 7.00 -9.28
N ASN A 257 -6.23 6.34 -10.33
CA ASN A 257 -7.57 5.76 -10.36
C ASN A 257 -7.72 4.60 -9.37
N VAL A 258 -6.73 3.71 -9.31
CA VAL A 258 -6.72 2.61 -8.33
C VAL A 258 -6.71 3.16 -6.90
N GLN A 259 -5.87 4.13 -6.60
CA GLN A 259 -5.81 4.74 -5.26
C GLN A 259 -7.16 5.33 -4.86
N ARG A 260 -7.82 6.08 -5.74
CA ARG A 260 -9.16 6.62 -5.49
C ARG A 260 -10.18 5.51 -5.27
N MET A 261 -10.15 4.45 -6.07
CA MET A 261 -11.02 3.28 -5.90
C MET A 261 -10.81 2.63 -4.52
N LEU A 262 -9.57 2.39 -4.12
CA LEU A 262 -9.25 1.78 -2.82
C LEU A 262 -9.69 2.67 -1.64
N MET A 263 -9.55 4.00 -1.78
CA MET A 263 -9.94 4.98 -0.77
C MET A 263 -11.46 5.10 -0.61
N SER A 264 -12.24 4.74 -1.62
CA SER A 264 -13.71 4.79 -1.59
C SER A 264 -14.36 3.54 -0.99
N LEU A 265 -13.55 2.58 -0.49
CA LEU A 265 -14.09 1.35 0.08
C LEU A 265 -14.91 1.63 1.34
N GLU A 266 -16.15 1.15 1.33
CA GLU A 266 -17.03 1.09 2.49
C GLU A 266 -17.35 -0.36 2.82
N ILE A 267 -17.20 -0.76 4.07
CA ILE A 267 -17.62 -2.06 4.60
C ILE A 267 -18.58 -1.81 5.76
N LYS A 268 -19.82 -2.25 5.60
CA LYS A 268 -20.84 -2.20 6.65
C LYS A 268 -20.74 -3.45 7.51
N ASN A 269 -20.63 -3.27 8.80
CA ASN A 269 -20.49 -4.34 9.79
C ASN A 269 -21.84 -4.88 10.25
#